data_a3d817761be2eaa2cda5f74b4e557959
#
_entry.id   a3d817761be2eaa2cda5f74b4e557959
#
_cell.length_a   1.000
_cell.length_b   1.000
_cell.length_c   1.000
_cell.angle_alpha   90.00
_cell.angle_beta   90.00
_cell.angle_gamma   90.00
#
_symmetry.space_group_name_H-M   'P 1'
#
loop_
_entity.id
_entity.type
_entity.pdbx_description
1 polymer ?
#
loop_
_entity_poly.entity_id
_entity_poly.type
_entity_poly.pdbx_seq_one_letter_code
_entity_poly.pdbx_strand_id
1 'polypeptide(L)'
;MLKMIKNKDFYVLLLGRLITNFGDSLYAIASTLLVYKMSGSTIYSGLTLFLTSSTAIVQLLLSPILDKINMKKFLILSQFFQAILILIIPFLYKFGKLNVYHIMVIMPIISLINQLVYPGQISLLPKILSEKELVTGNSLMTMAYQGSNAIFDTFAGVIISLCGFMTAFFADSISFILTGILFCFLSKKLSYFQKREEKSKENLIKNHFKSLKDGLNLFKDSRIFALVFGIVFINFSATSISAVLPAFAKNEIFYSLMLAGMGAGLLLGSLFAGFPKLKEISLGKLYIYGMMIVALAWILFSNFQNNIKVGVVLYGLGWFVVGVVNVYAQTMVQIIVPNEKIGSAMGAMVGISTFMAPLGALLGGYLGEYFSSSKAIFIGSFIIFLVAIFWALNKNIRKLPSVNEFNKVLEKIN
;
A
#
# COMPACT_ATOMS: atom_id res chain seq x y z
N MET A 1 6.91 17.32 19.63
CA MET A 1 7.75 16.54 18.70
C MET A 1 9.11 16.18 19.28
N LEU A 2 9.97 17.14 19.66
CA LEU A 2 11.32 16.87 20.24
C LEU A 2 11.31 15.98 21.49
N LYS A 3 10.29 16.07 22.35
CA LYS A 3 10.18 15.26 23.58
C LYS A 3 9.88 13.77 23.28
N MET A 4 9.14 13.48 22.21
CA MET A 4 8.82 12.12 21.78
C MET A 4 10.02 11.41 21.15
N ILE A 5 10.84 12.14 20.38
CA ILE A 5 12.08 11.59 19.78
C ILE A 5 13.09 11.21 20.88
N LYS A 6 12.99 11.82 22.08
CA LYS A 6 13.78 11.43 23.27
C LYS A 6 13.27 10.13 23.92
N ASN A 7 12.07 9.65 23.59
CA ASN A 7 11.60 8.34 24.04
C ASN A 7 12.35 7.26 23.24
N LYS A 8 13.22 6.51 23.94
CA LYS A 8 14.08 5.50 23.36
C LYS A 8 13.30 4.46 22.53
N ASP A 9 12.20 3.94 23.07
CA ASP A 9 11.42 2.89 22.42
C ASP A 9 10.75 3.41 21.15
N PHE A 10 10.19 4.63 21.17
CA PHE A 10 9.63 5.27 20.01
C PHE A 10 10.67 5.54 18.93
N TYR A 11 11.84 6.07 19.32
CA TYR A 11 12.94 6.32 18.38
C TYR A 11 13.42 5.04 17.69
N VAL A 12 13.57 3.94 18.46
CA VAL A 12 13.94 2.62 17.93
C VAL A 12 12.90 2.11 16.92
N LEU A 13 11.60 2.24 17.20
CA LEU A 13 10.56 1.83 16.25
C LEU A 13 10.57 2.69 14.98
N LEU A 14 10.70 4.01 15.11
CA LEU A 14 10.70 4.95 13.99
C LEU A 14 11.93 4.74 13.10
N LEU A 15 13.11 4.67 13.69
CA LEU A 15 14.36 4.45 12.94
C LEU A 15 14.39 3.07 12.28
N GLY A 16 13.96 2.03 13.01
CA GLY A 16 13.82 0.69 12.45
C GLY A 16 12.87 0.67 11.26
N ARG A 17 11.75 1.41 11.31
CA ARG A 17 10.81 1.52 10.17
C ARG A 17 11.46 2.17 8.95
N LEU A 18 12.20 3.25 9.13
CA LEU A 18 12.89 3.92 8.03
C LEU A 18 13.95 3.01 7.38
N ILE A 19 14.73 2.30 8.19
CA ILE A 19 15.76 1.38 7.68
C ILE A 19 15.13 0.23 6.91
N THR A 20 14.08 -0.40 7.45
CA THR A 20 13.39 -1.49 6.73
C THR A 20 12.70 -1.00 5.47
N ASN A 21 12.08 0.18 5.47
CA ASN A 21 11.46 0.71 4.25
C ASN A 21 12.46 0.93 3.13
N PHE A 22 13.67 1.38 3.45
CA PHE A 22 14.73 1.51 2.45
C PHE A 22 15.10 0.15 1.85
N GLY A 23 15.30 -0.86 2.69
CA GLY A 23 15.55 -2.24 2.24
C GLY A 23 14.37 -2.82 1.46
N ASP A 24 13.16 -2.69 1.98
CA ASP A 24 11.93 -3.16 1.33
C ASP A 24 11.77 -2.58 -0.09
N SER A 25 12.10 -1.29 -0.30
CA SER A 25 12.09 -0.67 -1.63
C SER A 25 13.12 -1.30 -2.58
N LEU A 26 14.35 -1.54 -2.09
CA LEU A 26 15.39 -2.24 -2.87
C LEU A 26 14.93 -3.64 -3.27
N TYR A 27 14.43 -4.40 -2.31
CA TYR A 27 13.95 -5.75 -2.52
C TYR A 27 12.77 -5.83 -3.48
N ALA A 28 11.74 -4.98 -3.29
CA ALA A 28 10.53 -5.01 -4.10
C ALA A 28 10.83 -4.71 -5.58
N ILE A 29 11.65 -3.68 -5.84
CA ILE A 29 12.05 -3.30 -7.19
C ILE A 29 12.95 -4.36 -7.82
N ALA A 30 13.99 -4.80 -7.09
CA ALA A 30 14.91 -5.82 -7.58
C ALA A 30 14.20 -7.13 -7.91
N SER A 31 13.32 -7.61 -7.04
CA SER A 31 12.59 -8.86 -7.22
C SER A 31 11.65 -8.80 -8.41
N THR A 32 10.85 -7.74 -8.54
CA THR A 32 9.86 -7.59 -9.60
C THR A 32 10.54 -7.51 -10.97
N LEU A 33 11.61 -6.73 -11.08
CA LEU A 33 12.40 -6.63 -12.31
C LEU A 33 13.13 -7.93 -12.63
N LEU A 34 13.71 -8.58 -11.60
CA LEU A 34 14.47 -9.82 -11.80
C LEU A 34 13.56 -10.98 -12.25
N VAL A 35 12.34 -11.09 -11.69
CA VAL A 35 11.33 -12.05 -12.15
C VAL A 35 11.06 -11.86 -13.64
N TYR A 36 10.79 -10.63 -14.08
CA TYR A 36 10.56 -10.35 -15.50
C TYR A 36 11.81 -10.63 -16.34
N LYS A 37 13.00 -10.19 -15.91
CA LYS A 37 14.26 -10.35 -16.65
C LYS A 37 14.66 -11.84 -16.82
N MET A 38 14.40 -12.67 -15.81
CA MET A 38 14.70 -14.09 -15.84
C MET A 38 13.69 -14.91 -16.66
N SER A 39 12.40 -14.52 -16.59
CA SER A 39 11.33 -15.28 -17.27
C SER A 39 11.06 -14.81 -18.69
N GLY A 40 11.32 -13.51 -18.98
CA GLY A 40 10.88 -12.87 -20.21
C GLY A 40 9.35 -12.73 -20.32
N SER A 41 8.59 -13.07 -19.26
CA SER A 41 7.14 -13.22 -19.29
C SER A 41 6.44 -12.32 -18.28
N THR A 42 5.43 -11.60 -18.72
CA THR A 42 4.57 -10.78 -17.87
C THR A 42 3.61 -11.62 -17.01
N ILE A 43 3.34 -12.87 -17.40
CA ILE A 43 2.55 -13.81 -16.58
C ILE A 43 3.26 -14.05 -15.24
N TYR A 44 4.57 -14.30 -15.25
CA TYR A 44 5.32 -14.49 -14.00
C TYR A 44 5.34 -13.22 -13.13
N SER A 45 5.44 -12.03 -13.74
CA SER A 45 5.32 -10.77 -13.03
C SER A 45 3.93 -10.61 -12.40
N GLY A 46 2.87 -10.88 -13.15
CA GLY A 46 1.49 -10.86 -12.69
C GLY A 46 1.22 -11.87 -11.57
N LEU A 47 1.72 -13.10 -11.70
CA LEU A 47 1.59 -14.15 -10.69
C LEU A 47 2.35 -13.80 -9.40
N THR A 48 3.52 -13.19 -9.52
CA THR A 48 4.30 -12.71 -8.37
C THR A 48 3.54 -11.63 -7.61
N LEU A 49 2.98 -10.63 -8.32
CA LEU A 49 2.15 -9.59 -7.72
C LEU A 49 0.83 -10.14 -7.17
N PHE A 50 0.23 -11.15 -7.79
CA PHE A 50 -0.93 -11.86 -7.25
C PHE A 50 -0.59 -12.47 -5.88
N LEU A 51 0.49 -13.22 -5.80
CA LEU A 51 0.91 -13.88 -4.57
C LEU A 51 1.23 -12.85 -3.46
N THR A 52 1.98 -11.80 -3.79
CA THR A 52 2.35 -10.75 -2.81
C THR A 52 1.15 -9.90 -2.38
N SER A 53 0.26 -9.51 -3.30
CA SER A 53 -0.94 -8.75 -2.97
C SER A 53 -1.95 -9.55 -2.15
N SER A 54 -2.02 -10.87 -2.38
CA SER A 54 -2.90 -11.78 -1.63
C SER A 54 -2.55 -11.85 -0.14
N THR A 55 -1.31 -11.50 0.24
CA THR A 55 -0.89 -11.47 1.64
C THR A 55 -1.66 -10.46 2.48
N ALA A 56 -2.18 -9.37 1.88
CA ALA A 56 -3.04 -8.42 2.57
C ALA A 56 -4.37 -9.06 3.02
N ILE A 57 -4.91 -10.00 2.23
CA ILE A 57 -6.11 -10.77 2.61
C ILE A 57 -5.78 -11.71 3.77
N VAL A 58 -4.63 -12.39 3.71
CA VAL A 58 -4.15 -13.28 4.78
C VAL A 58 -3.90 -12.48 6.05
N GLN A 59 -3.36 -11.27 5.98
CA GLN A 59 -3.17 -10.36 7.11
C GLN A 59 -4.50 -10.09 7.85
N LEU A 60 -5.60 -9.84 7.13
CA LEU A 60 -6.91 -9.61 7.75
C LEU A 60 -7.33 -10.81 8.62
N LEU A 61 -7.03 -12.02 8.20
CA LEU A 61 -7.34 -13.24 8.95
C LEU A 61 -6.38 -13.46 10.13
N LEU A 62 -5.11 -13.07 9.99
CA LEU A 62 -4.08 -13.27 11.00
C LEU A 62 -3.99 -12.11 12.02
N SER A 63 -4.58 -10.94 11.75
CA SER A 63 -4.47 -9.77 12.63
C SER A 63 -4.86 -10.03 14.09
N PRO A 64 -5.89 -10.85 14.45
CA PRO A 64 -6.21 -11.16 15.83
C PRO A 64 -5.14 -11.98 16.55
N ILE A 65 -4.25 -12.64 15.80
CA ILE A 65 -3.14 -13.42 16.37
C ILE A 65 -2.06 -12.49 16.93
N LEU A 66 -1.88 -11.30 16.34
CA LEU A 66 -0.90 -10.31 16.81
C LEU A 66 -1.13 -9.89 18.26
N ASP A 67 -2.38 -9.87 18.71
CA ASP A 67 -2.74 -9.52 20.08
C ASP A 67 -2.32 -10.59 21.10
N LYS A 68 -2.00 -11.80 20.63
CA LYS A 68 -1.66 -12.96 21.49
C LYS A 68 -0.17 -13.26 21.57
N ILE A 69 0.65 -12.67 20.69
CA ILE A 69 2.07 -12.96 20.61
C ILE A 69 2.92 -11.90 21.35
N ASN A 70 4.10 -12.32 21.79
CA ASN A 70 5.07 -11.38 22.33
C ASN A 70 5.59 -10.50 21.20
N MET A 71 5.03 -9.29 21.08
CA MET A 71 5.30 -8.39 19.97
C MET A 71 6.79 -8.05 19.84
N LYS A 72 7.50 -7.81 20.95
CA LYS A 72 8.95 -7.55 20.88
C LYS A 72 9.71 -8.74 20.28
N LYS A 73 9.42 -9.98 20.74
CA LYS A 73 10.07 -11.17 20.18
C LYS A 73 9.71 -11.37 18.72
N PHE A 74 8.44 -11.15 18.36
CA PHE A 74 7.98 -11.23 16.96
C PHE A 74 8.75 -10.25 16.08
N LEU A 75 8.85 -8.97 16.48
CA LEU A 75 9.57 -7.96 15.70
C LEU A 75 11.05 -8.33 15.51
N ILE A 76 11.73 -8.83 16.56
CA ILE A 76 13.14 -9.25 16.45
C ILE A 76 13.29 -10.45 15.53
N LEU A 77 12.52 -11.53 15.77
CA LEU A 77 12.65 -12.78 15.03
C LEU A 77 12.26 -12.62 13.57
N SER A 78 11.22 -11.84 13.28
CA SER A 78 10.79 -11.58 11.91
C SER A 78 11.88 -10.89 11.08
N GLN A 79 12.62 -9.94 11.67
CA GLN A 79 13.70 -9.25 10.96
C GLN A 79 14.86 -10.21 10.61
N PHE A 80 15.33 -11.00 11.57
CA PHE A 80 16.40 -11.97 11.28
C PHE A 80 15.96 -13.06 10.30
N PHE A 81 14.71 -13.51 10.40
CA PHE A 81 14.17 -14.49 9.47
C PHE A 81 14.09 -13.94 8.04
N GLN A 82 13.62 -12.70 7.88
CA GLN A 82 13.58 -12.01 6.58
C GLN A 82 15.00 -11.80 6.00
N ALA A 83 15.97 -11.44 6.84
CA ALA A 83 17.35 -11.30 6.43
C ALA A 83 17.91 -12.61 5.83
N ILE A 84 17.64 -13.75 6.49
CA ILE A 84 18.07 -15.07 6.00
C ILE A 84 17.36 -15.43 4.69
N LEU A 85 16.04 -15.21 4.62
CA LEU A 85 15.26 -15.51 3.42
C LEU A 85 15.78 -14.77 2.19
N ILE A 86 16.06 -13.48 2.34
CA ILE A 86 16.57 -12.64 1.24
C ILE A 86 17.94 -13.11 0.77
N LEU A 87 18.84 -13.50 1.69
CA LEU A 87 20.17 -14.00 1.33
C LEU A 87 20.14 -15.30 0.52
N ILE A 88 19.05 -16.06 0.55
CA ILE A 88 18.91 -17.24 -0.30
C ILE A 88 19.00 -16.86 -1.79
N ILE A 89 18.48 -15.70 -2.21
CA ILE A 89 18.48 -15.27 -3.61
C ILE A 89 19.91 -15.06 -4.14
N PRO A 90 20.76 -14.19 -3.56
CA PRO A 90 22.13 -14.02 -4.05
C PRO A 90 23.00 -15.26 -3.85
N PHE A 91 22.72 -16.08 -2.83
CA PHE A 91 23.39 -17.34 -2.64
C PHE A 91 23.10 -18.31 -3.80
N LEU A 92 21.84 -18.55 -4.13
CA LEU A 92 21.45 -19.40 -5.27
C LEU A 92 21.96 -18.83 -6.60
N TYR A 93 21.97 -17.50 -6.76
CA TYR A 93 22.53 -16.86 -7.94
C TYR A 93 24.03 -17.16 -8.11
N LYS A 94 24.80 -17.03 -7.03
CA LYS A 94 26.24 -17.31 -7.03
C LYS A 94 26.56 -18.75 -7.49
N PHE A 95 25.70 -19.71 -7.17
CA PHE A 95 25.86 -21.12 -7.59
C PHE A 95 25.18 -21.46 -8.92
N GLY A 96 24.64 -20.48 -9.65
CA GLY A 96 23.94 -20.71 -10.90
C GLY A 96 22.64 -21.52 -10.77
N LYS A 97 22.08 -21.59 -9.55
CA LYS A 97 20.86 -22.38 -9.24
C LYS A 97 19.61 -21.51 -9.04
N LEU A 98 19.73 -20.17 -9.14
CA LEU A 98 18.58 -19.28 -9.00
C LEU A 98 17.62 -19.48 -10.18
N ASN A 99 16.34 -19.67 -9.88
CA ASN A 99 15.26 -19.62 -10.87
C ASN A 99 14.11 -18.74 -10.37
N VAL A 100 13.17 -18.43 -11.24
CA VAL A 100 12.03 -17.54 -10.96
C VAL A 100 11.18 -18.03 -9.79
N TYR A 101 10.99 -19.34 -9.64
CA TYR A 101 10.16 -19.92 -8.58
C TYR A 101 10.72 -19.65 -7.18
N HIS A 102 12.04 -19.58 -7.01
CA HIS A 102 12.64 -19.22 -5.72
C HIS A 102 12.19 -17.81 -5.29
N ILE A 103 12.22 -16.85 -6.22
CA ILE A 103 11.79 -15.47 -5.94
C ILE A 103 10.29 -15.44 -5.67
N MET A 104 9.49 -16.15 -6.49
CA MET A 104 8.02 -16.21 -6.34
C MET A 104 7.57 -16.86 -5.02
N VAL A 105 8.38 -17.68 -4.38
CA VAL A 105 8.10 -18.24 -3.05
C VAL A 105 8.58 -17.29 -1.95
N ILE A 106 9.76 -16.73 -2.09
CA ILE A 106 10.36 -15.85 -1.06
C ILE A 106 9.60 -14.54 -0.91
N MET A 107 9.21 -13.89 -2.04
CA MET A 107 8.51 -12.62 -2.04
C MET A 107 7.20 -12.62 -1.22
N PRO A 108 6.26 -13.55 -1.41
CA PRO A 108 5.02 -13.58 -0.63
C PRO A 108 5.27 -13.82 0.87
N ILE A 109 6.27 -14.63 1.23
CA ILE A 109 6.61 -14.88 2.64
C ILE A 109 7.07 -13.59 3.29
N ILE A 110 7.99 -12.85 2.65
CA ILE A 110 8.47 -11.55 3.16
C ILE A 110 7.34 -10.54 3.20
N SER A 111 6.52 -10.46 2.14
CA SER A 111 5.36 -9.59 2.08
C SER A 111 4.38 -9.86 3.25
N LEU A 112 4.08 -11.14 3.54
CA LEU A 112 3.21 -11.52 4.65
C LEU A 112 3.78 -11.08 6.00
N ILE A 113 5.07 -11.27 6.21
CA ILE A 113 5.74 -10.83 7.45
C ILE A 113 5.66 -9.31 7.58
N ASN A 114 5.96 -8.55 6.52
CA ASN A 114 5.89 -7.09 6.52
C ASN A 114 4.48 -6.58 6.79
N GLN A 115 3.45 -7.25 6.24
CA GLN A 115 2.04 -6.94 6.54
C GLN A 115 1.70 -7.09 8.04
N LEU A 116 2.40 -7.95 8.77
CA LEU A 116 2.19 -8.15 10.20
C LEU A 116 3.09 -7.25 11.07
N VAL A 117 4.29 -6.91 10.59
CA VAL A 117 5.29 -6.10 11.33
C VAL A 117 4.79 -4.69 11.57
N TYR A 118 4.24 -4.00 10.56
CA TYR A 118 3.79 -2.62 10.72
C TYR A 118 2.64 -2.45 11.71
N PRO A 119 1.53 -3.20 11.63
CA PRO A 119 0.50 -3.18 12.68
C PRO A 119 1.04 -3.54 14.05
N GLY A 120 2.00 -4.49 14.11
CA GLY A 120 2.68 -4.84 15.33
C GLY A 120 3.44 -3.67 15.96
N GLN A 121 4.17 -2.89 15.17
CA GLN A 121 4.83 -1.66 15.64
C GLN A 121 3.82 -0.63 16.16
N ILE A 122 2.73 -0.39 15.41
CA ILE A 122 1.66 0.53 15.81
C ILE A 122 1.00 0.11 17.13
N SER A 123 0.79 -1.18 17.36
CA SER A 123 0.19 -1.72 18.60
C SER A 123 1.03 -1.45 19.84
N LEU A 124 2.31 -1.15 19.69
CA LEU A 124 3.21 -0.80 20.80
C LEU A 124 3.12 0.70 21.16
N LEU A 125 2.66 1.58 20.28
CA LEU A 125 2.65 3.02 20.53
C LEU A 125 1.86 3.43 21.80
N PRO A 126 0.65 2.89 22.07
CA PRO A 126 -0.06 3.22 23.30
C PRO A 126 0.63 2.77 24.59
N LYS A 127 1.60 1.84 24.46
CA LYS A 127 2.39 1.33 25.62
C LYS A 127 3.63 2.16 25.92
N ILE A 128 4.05 3.00 24.99
CA ILE A 128 5.29 3.79 25.07
C ILE A 128 5.08 5.29 25.04
N LEU A 129 3.92 5.75 24.51
CA LEU A 129 3.55 7.16 24.38
C LEU A 129 2.37 7.49 25.30
N SER A 130 2.30 8.74 25.77
CA SER A 130 1.12 9.26 26.44
C SER A 130 -0.02 9.50 25.45
N GLU A 131 -1.28 9.57 25.93
CA GLU A 131 -2.46 9.82 25.09
C GLU A 131 -2.31 11.09 24.23
N LYS A 132 -1.74 12.16 24.79
CA LYS A 132 -1.49 13.43 24.08
C LYS A 132 -0.45 13.29 22.95
N GLU A 133 0.43 12.30 23.02
CA GLU A 133 1.50 12.05 22.04
C GLU A 133 1.08 11.03 20.97
N LEU A 134 0.03 10.24 21.20
CA LEU A 134 -0.35 9.14 20.29
C LEU A 134 -0.67 9.63 18.88
N VAL A 135 -1.40 10.74 18.74
CA VAL A 135 -1.76 11.28 17.41
C VAL A 135 -0.50 11.64 16.63
N THR A 136 0.43 12.36 17.27
CA THR A 136 1.71 12.74 16.62
C THR A 136 2.59 11.51 16.35
N GLY A 137 2.62 10.54 17.28
CA GLY A 137 3.36 9.29 17.12
C GLY A 137 2.86 8.46 15.94
N ASN A 138 1.55 8.27 15.83
CA ASN A 138 0.93 7.59 14.68
C ASN A 138 1.22 8.33 13.37
N SER A 139 1.14 9.67 13.36
CA SER A 139 1.44 10.46 12.16
C SER A 139 2.90 10.27 11.71
N LEU A 140 3.86 10.32 12.65
CA LEU A 140 5.28 10.10 12.33
C LEU A 140 5.54 8.68 11.82
N MET A 141 4.93 7.66 12.43
CA MET A 141 5.05 6.27 11.94
C MET A 141 4.44 6.10 10.55
N THR A 142 3.29 6.73 10.28
CA THR A 142 2.66 6.72 8.95
C THR A 142 3.54 7.43 7.91
N MET A 143 4.13 8.58 8.26
CA MET A 143 5.09 9.27 7.39
C MET A 143 6.34 8.42 7.13
N ALA A 144 6.86 7.73 8.16
CA ALA A 144 8.00 6.83 8.01
C ALA A 144 7.64 5.61 7.14
N TYR A 145 6.40 5.12 7.19
CA TYR A 145 5.97 3.96 6.41
C TYR A 145 5.59 4.31 4.97
N GLN A 146 4.73 5.32 4.78
CA GLN A 146 4.21 5.65 3.44
C GLN A 146 5.00 6.78 2.78
N GLY A 147 5.41 7.79 3.55
CA GLY A 147 6.07 8.98 3.00
C GLY A 147 7.49 8.73 2.52
N SER A 148 8.18 7.74 3.08
CA SER A 148 9.56 7.42 2.66
C SER A 148 9.63 6.58 1.38
N ASN A 149 8.58 5.81 1.05
CA ASN A 149 8.60 4.89 -0.09
C ASN A 149 8.92 5.61 -1.41
N ALA A 150 8.27 6.75 -1.70
CA ALA A 150 8.50 7.48 -2.95
C ALA A 150 9.98 7.89 -3.13
N ILE A 151 10.64 8.26 -2.03
CA ILE A 151 12.06 8.62 -2.02
C ILE A 151 12.92 7.38 -2.19
N PHE A 152 12.65 6.34 -1.41
CA PHE A 152 13.46 5.13 -1.40
C PHE A 152 13.31 4.32 -2.69
N ASP A 153 12.14 4.27 -3.30
CA ASP A 153 11.92 3.63 -4.60
C ASP A 153 12.76 4.29 -5.71
N THR A 154 12.90 5.64 -5.66
CA THR A 154 13.77 6.35 -6.60
C THR A 154 15.24 5.94 -6.42
N PHE A 155 15.72 5.94 -5.16
CA PHE A 155 17.11 5.55 -4.86
C PHE A 155 17.36 4.07 -5.16
N ALA A 156 16.40 3.20 -4.87
CA ALA A 156 16.52 1.78 -5.12
C ALA A 156 16.78 1.48 -6.60
N GLY A 157 16.07 2.15 -7.52
CA GLY A 157 16.31 1.96 -8.94
C GLY A 157 17.66 2.42 -9.42
N VAL A 158 18.15 3.54 -8.89
CA VAL A 158 19.51 4.01 -9.19
C VAL A 158 20.55 3.00 -8.68
N ILE A 159 20.41 2.52 -7.43
CA ILE A 159 21.32 1.54 -6.84
C ILE A 159 21.32 0.24 -7.66
N ILE A 160 20.14 -0.26 -8.04
CA ILE A 160 20.03 -1.49 -8.85
C ILE A 160 20.68 -1.31 -10.22
N SER A 161 20.48 -0.16 -10.86
CA SER A 161 21.07 0.08 -12.19
C SER A 161 22.59 0.22 -12.15
N LEU A 162 23.15 0.78 -11.07
CA LEU A 162 24.60 0.98 -10.93
C LEU A 162 25.32 -0.23 -10.32
N CYS A 163 24.72 -0.87 -9.33
CA CYS A 163 25.35 -1.91 -8.52
C CYS A 163 24.76 -3.32 -8.76
N GLY A 164 23.66 -3.43 -9.53
CA GLY A 164 23.01 -4.68 -9.87
C GLY A 164 22.04 -5.21 -8.81
N PHE A 165 21.24 -6.21 -9.18
CA PHE A 165 20.19 -6.79 -8.35
C PHE A 165 20.72 -7.44 -7.06
N MET A 166 21.85 -8.14 -7.14
CA MET A 166 22.38 -8.87 -5.97
C MET A 166 22.80 -7.92 -4.86
N THR A 167 23.36 -6.76 -5.20
CA THR A 167 23.68 -5.71 -4.22
C THR A 167 22.44 -5.21 -3.51
N ALA A 168 21.31 -5.06 -4.20
CA ALA A 168 20.04 -4.66 -3.59
C ALA A 168 19.56 -5.69 -2.55
N PHE A 169 19.63 -6.99 -2.85
CA PHE A 169 19.27 -8.04 -1.89
C PHE A 169 20.23 -8.11 -0.69
N PHE A 170 21.52 -7.90 -0.88
CA PHE A 170 22.47 -7.81 0.24
C PHE A 170 22.19 -6.58 1.11
N ALA A 171 21.96 -5.42 0.51
CA ALA A 171 21.64 -4.19 1.24
C ALA A 171 20.35 -4.33 2.05
N ASP A 172 19.33 -4.97 1.48
CA ASP A 172 18.08 -5.23 2.19
C ASP A 172 18.29 -6.23 3.35
N SER A 173 19.02 -7.32 3.14
CA SER A 173 19.37 -8.23 4.24
C SER A 173 20.08 -7.50 5.38
N ILE A 174 21.01 -6.61 5.06
CA ILE A 174 21.70 -5.78 6.06
C ILE A 174 20.69 -4.87 6.78
N SER A 175 19.73 -4.28 6.07
CA SER A 175 18.70 -3.44 6.65
C SER A 175 17.87 -4.20 7.70
N PHE A 176 17.47 -5.43 7.39
CA PHE A 176 16.78 -6.32 8.32
C PHE A 176 17.63 -6.70 9.54
N ILE A 177 18.91 -7.03 9.33
CA ILE A 177 19.82 -7.34 10.45
C ILE A 177 19.95 -6.12 11.37
N LEU A 178 20.22 -4.94 10.82
CA LEU A 178 20.34 -3.70 11.60
C LEU A 178 19.05 -3.39 12.36
N THR A 179 17.90 -3.56 11.73
CA THR A 179 16.61 -3.34 12.40
C THR A 179 16.34 -4.39 13.48
N GLY A 180 16.68 -5.65 13.23
CA GLY A 180 16.60 -6.72 14.24
C GLY A 180 17.44 -6.40 15.48
N ILE A 181 18.68 -5.92 15.28
CA ILE A 181 19.58 -5.46 16.36
C ILE A 181 18.95 -4.26 17.08
N LEU A 182 18.42 -3.26 16.34
CA LEU A 182 17.75 -2.12 16.95
C LEU A 182 16.56 -2.55 17.83
N PHE A 183 15.74 -3.49 17.39
CA PHE A 183 14.61 -3.99 18.16
C PHE A 183 15.03 -4.75 19.43
N CYS A 184 16.24 -5.27 19.51
CA CYS A 184 16.76 -5.81 20.77
C CYS A 184 16.85 -4.74 21.88
N PHE A 185 17.07 -3.47 21.50
CA PHE A 185 17.12 -2.34 22.45
C PHE A 185 15.77 -1.86 22.95
N LEU A 186 14.65 -2.35 22.42
CA LEU A 186 13.31 -2.08 22.95
C LEU A 186 13.22 -2.53 24.42
N SER A 187 12.50 -1.78 25.23
CA SER A 187 12.35 -2.04 26.66
C SER A 187 11.77 -3.44 26.95
N LYS A 188 12.32 -4.11 27.97
CA LYS A 188 11.82 -5.42 28.43
C LYS A 188 10.34 -5.36 28.86
N LYS A 189 9.87 -4.21 29.34
CA LYS A 189 8.46 -4.00 29.72
C LYS A 189 7.47 -4.35 28.59
N LEU A 190 7.85 -4.14 27.32
CA LEU A 190 7.03 -4.46 26.17
C LEU A 190 6.84 -5.98 25.95
N SER A 191 7.67 -6.81 26.59
CA SER A 191 7.54 -8.27 26.58
C SER A 191 6.53 -8.81 27.60
N TYR A 192 6.21 -8.05 28.66
CA TYR A 192 5.43 -8.53 29.80
C TYR A 192 3.93 -8.19 29.73
N PHE A 193 3.51 -7.32 28.84
CA PHE A 193 2.13 -6.81 28.78
C PHE A 193 1.08 -7.87 28.40
N GLN A 194 1.47 -9.05 27.95
CA GLN A 194 0.55 -10.09 27.45
C GLN A 194 -0.11 -10.98 28.52
N LYS A 195 0.43 -11.02 29.74
CA LYS A 195 -0.07 -11.96 30.78
C LYS A 195 -1.40 -11.56 31.44
N ARG A 196 -1.90 -10.32 31.21
CA ARG A 196 -3.04 -9.77 31.99
C ARG A 196 -4.42 -9.94 31.33
N GLU A 197 -4.50 -10.38 30.06
CA GLU A 197 -5.77 -10.45 29.33
C GLU A 197 -6.24 -11.87 28.95
N GLU A 198 -5.84 -12.90 29.71
CA GLU A 198 -6.24 -14.28 29.41
C GLU A 198 -7.75 -14.59 29.57
N LYS A 199 -8.56 -13.65 30.10
CA LYS A 199 -9.97 -13.89 30.40
C LYS A 199 -10.97 -13.70 29.24
N SER A 200 -10.56 -13.36 28.02
CA SER A 200 -11.49 -13.12 26.91
C SER A 200 -11.10 -13.72 25.55
N LYS A 201 -10.40 -14.85 25.54
CA LYS A 201 -9.85 -15.45 24.29
C LYS A 201 -10.89 -15.78 23.22
N GLU A 202 -12.06 -16.21 23.62
CA GLU A 202 -13.17 -16.59 22.71
C GLU A 202 -13.88 -15.38 22.11
N ASN A 203 -13.87 -14.25 22.81
CA ASN A 203 -14.53 -13.01 22.39
C ASN A 203 -13.74 -12.19 21.34
N LEU A 204 -12.40 -12.28 21.28
CA LEU A 204 -11.61 -11.44 20.40
C LEU A 204 -11.82 -11.79 18.91
N ILE A 205 -11.75 -13.07 18.55
CA ILE A 205 -12.00 -13.51 17.17
C ILE A 205 -13.45 -13.23 16.79
N LYS A 206 -14.41 -13.54 17.69
CA LYS A 206 -15.83 -13.28 17.47
C LYS A 206 -16.11 -11.77 17.33
N ASN A 207 -15.45 -10.93 18.14
CA ASN A 207 -15.55 -9.48 18.06
C ASN A 207 -14.88 -8.92 16.77
N HIS A 208 -13.77 -9.50 16.34
CA HIS A 208 -13.13 -9.11 15.07
C HIS A 208 -14.05 -9.40 13.88
N PHE A 209 -14.60 -10.62 13.79
CA PHE A 209 -15.58 -10.96 12.74
C PHE A 209 -16.87 -10.14 12.87
N LYS A 210 -17.31 -9.81 14.09
CA LYS A 210 -18.43 -8.90 14.31
C LYS A 210 -18.11 -7.49 13.80
N SER A 211 -16.94 -6.95 14.12
CA SER A 211 -16.50 -5.62 13.60
C SER A 211 -16.40 -5.61 12.08
N LEU A 212 -15.90 -6.69 11.46
CA LEU A 212 -15.90 -6.83 9.99
C LEU A 212 -17.33 -6.86 9.44
N LYS A 213 -18.23 -7.63 10.08
CA LYS A 213 -19.65 -7.70 9.69
C LYS A 213 -20.35 -6.36 9.88
N ASP A 214 -20.05 -5.63 10.95
CA ASP A 214 -20.61 -4.30 11.19
C ASP A 214 -20.08 -3.29 10.17
N GLY A 215 -18.79 -3.38 9.78
CA GLY A 215 -18.22 -2.66 8.67
C GLY A 215 -18.91 -2.98 7.34
N LEU A 216 -19.19 -4.26 7.06
CA LEU A 216 -19.93 -4.69 5.87
C LEU A 216 -21.38 -4.16 5.85
N ASN A 217 -22.04 -4.01 7.00
CA ASN A 217 -23.38 -3.45 7.07
C ASN A 217 -23.45 -1.98 6.61
N LEU A 218 -22.34 -1.25 6.64
CA LEU A 218 -22.28 0.13 6.14
C LEU A 218 -22.43 0.22 4.62
N PHE A 219 -22.15 -0.87 3.90
CA PHE A 219 -22.38 -0.97 2.45
C PHE A 219 -23.86 -1.05 2.08
N LYS A 220 -24.77 -1.10 3.06
CA LYS A 220 -26.21 -0.89 2.81
C LYS A 220 -26.51 0.57 2.42
N ASP A 221 -25.64 1.53 2.77
CA ASP A 221 -25.72 2.87 2.18
C ASP A 221 -25.31 2.81 0.72
N SER A 222 -26.24 3.13 -0.16
CA SER A 222 -26.05 3.06 -1.62
C SER A 222 -24.95 3.98 -2.13
N ARG A 223 -24.60 5.05 -1.40
CA ARG A 223 -23.50 5.99 -1.73
C ARG A 223 -22.16 5.34 -1.43
N ILE A 224 -22.02 4.74 -0.23
CA ILE A 224 -20.81 4.03 0.18
C ILE A 224 -20.60 2.83 -0.74
N PHE A 225 -21.65 2.06 -1.00
CA PHE A 225 -21.58 0.92 -1.92
C PHE A 225 -21.09 1.33 -3.32
N ALA A 226 -21.73 2.32 -3.94
CA ALA A 226 -21.34 2.76 -5.28
C ALA A 226 -19.92 3.33 -5.35
N LEU A 227 -19.48 4.06 -4.29
CA LEU A 227 -18.11 4.55 -4.19
C LEU A 227 -17.11 3.40 -4.12
N VAL A 228 -17.30 2.49 -3.14
CA VAL A 228 -16.34 1.40 -2.91
C VAL A 228 -16.34 0.39 -4.06
N PHE A 229 -17.49 0.12 -4.69
CA PHE A 229 -17.56 -0.69 -5.91
C PHE A 229 -16.64 -0.14 -7.01
N GLY A 230 -16.68 1.17 -7.26
CA GLY A 230 -15.75 1.78 -8.22
C GLY A 230 -14.28 1.69 -7.77
N ILE A 231 -13.98 1.92 -6.49
CA ILE A 231 -12.61 1.83 -5.96
C ILE A 231 -12.04 0.41 -6.12
N VAL A 232 -12.85 -0.63 -5.95
CA VAL A 232 -12.47 -2.04 -6.19
C VAL A 232 -11.93 -2.22 -7.61
N PHE A 233 -12.63 -1.71 -8.63
CA PHE A 233 -12.21 -1.81 -10.02
C PHE A 233 -11.03 -0.89 -10.36
N ILE A 234 -10.89 0.26 -9.68
CA ILE A 234 -9.71 1.12 -9.81
C ILE A 234 -8.47 0.39 -9.28
N ASN A 235 -8.54 -0.23 -8.09
CA ASN A 235 -7.43 -1.01 -7.53
C ASN A 235 -7.10 -2.25 -8.38
N PHE A 236 -8.10 -2.95 -8.88
CA PHE A 236 -7.95 -4.03 -9.85
C PHE A 236 -7.18 -3.57 -11.09
N SER A 237 -7.55 -2.42 -11.66
CA SER A 237 -6.90 -1.85 -12.85
C SER A 237 -5.49 -1.38 -12.56
N ALA A 238 -5.27 -0.71 -11.41
CA ALA A 238 -3.96 -0.22 -11.02
C ALA A 238 -2.96 -1.39 -10.83
N THR A 239 -3.37 -2.49 -10.21
CA THR A 239 -2.52 -3.68 -10.07
C THR A 239 -2.33 -4.42 -11.40
N SER A 240 -3.33 -4.43 -12.28
CA SER A 240 -3.19 -4.94 -13.66
C SER A 240 -2.11 -4.17 -14.43
N ILE A 241 -2.11 -2.85 -14.34
CA ILE A 241 -1.08 -1.99 -14.94
C ILE A 241 0.29 -2.25 -14.30
N SER A 242 0.35 -2.35 -12.97
CA SER A 242 1.60 -2.59 -12.23
C SER A 242 2.27 -3.91 -12.63
N ALA A 243 1.50 -4.95 -12.95
CA ALA A 243 2.03 -6.25 -13.37
C ALA A 243 2.86 -6.19 -14.66
N VAL A 244 2.55 -5.26 -15.54
CA VAL A 244 3.23 -5.10 -16.84
C VAL A 244 4.23 -3.96 -16.88
N LEU A 245 4.35 -3.16 -15.82
CA LEU A 245 5.29 -2.04 -15.77
C LEU A 245 6.76 -2.46 -16.01
N PRO A 246 7.27 -3.60 -15.48
CA PRO A 246 8.63 -4.05 -15.78
C PRO A 246 8.88 -4.25 -17.28
N ALA A 247 7.91 -4.87 -17.97
CA ALA A 247 7.97 -5.07 -19.42
C ALA A 247 7.80 -3.77 -20.20
N PHE A 248 6.96 -2.87 -19.74
CA PHE A 248 6.74 -1.57 -20.36
C PHE A 248 7.96 -0.67 -20.24
N ALA A 249 8.62 -0.67 -19.08
CA ALA A 249 9.77 0.18 -18.80
C ALA A 249 11.02 -0.15 -19.61
N LYS A 250 11.21 -1.41 -20.03
CA LYS A 250 12.38 -1.90 -20.76
C LYS A 250 13.73 -1.82 -20.01
N ASN A 251 13.87 -0.98 -19.00
CA ASN A 251 15.07 -0.84 -18.17
C ASN A 251 14.74 -0.45 -16.73
N GLU A 252 15.72 -0.65 -15.85
CA GLU A 252 15.58 -0.47 -14.40
C GLU A 252 15.34 1.00 -14.03
N ILE A 253 15.99 1.93 -14.72
CA ILE A 253 15.89 3.38 -14.45
C ILE A 253 14.47 3.86 -14.77
N PHE A 254 13.93 3.50 -15.94
CA PHE A 254 12.57 3.91 -16.32
C PHE A 254 11.52 3.34 -15.37
N TYR A 255 11.64 2.05 -15.00
CA TYR A 255 10.76 1.42 -14.02
C TYR A 255 10.76 2.16 -12.68
N SER A 256 11.94 2.47 -12.17
CA SER A 256 12.10 3.17 -10.89
C SER A 256 11.60 4.61 -10.94
N LEU A 257 11.82 5.32 -12.05
CA LEU A 257 11.26 6.66 -12.24
C LEU A 257 9.73 6.64 -12.31
N MET A 258 9.11 5.59 -12.86
CA MET A 258 7.66 5.43 -12.82
C MET A 258 7.17 5.20 -11.39
N LEU A 259 7.84 4.37 -10.58
CA LEU A 259 7.48 4.18 -9.17
C LEU A 259 7.69 5.47 -8.35
N ALA A 260 8.76 6.21 -8.62
CA ALA A 260 8.98 7.53 -8.04
C ALA A 260 7.87 8.51 -8.42
N GLY A 261 7.47 8.53 -9.70
CA GLY A 261 6.34 9.32 -10.19
C GLY A 261 5.02 8.94 -9.52
N MET A 262 4.80 7.64 -9.28
CA MET A 262 3.67 7.13 -8.51
C MET A 262 3.67 7.68 -7.09
N GLY A 263 4.75 7.49 -6.36
CA GLY A 263 4.86 7.91 -4.95
C GLY A 263 4.79 9.43 -4.82
N ALA A 264 5.52 10.18 -5.63
CA ALA A 264 5.48 11.64 -5.65
C ALA A 264 4.08 12.14 -6.04
N GLY A 265 3.45 11.53 -7.04
CA GLY A 265 2.08 11.85 -7.44
C GLY A 265 1.11 11.70 -6.29
N LEU A 266 1.08 10.53 -5.63
CA LEU A 266 0.21 10.25 -4.48
C LEU A 266 0.41 11.27 -3.34
N LEU A 267 1.66 11.56 -2.97
CA LEU A 267 1.98 12.51 -1.90
C LEU A 267 1.54 13.93 -2.25
N LEU A 268 1.94 14.43 -3.42
CA LEU A 268 1.59 15.78 -3.87
C LEU A 268 0.07 15.91 -4.05
N GLY A 269 -0.61 14.90 -4.58
CA GLY A 269 -2.06 14.88 -4.71
C GLY A 269 -2.76 14.92 -3.36
N SER A 270 -2.29 14.14 -2.39
CA SER A 270 -2.83 14.13 -1.03
C SER A 270 -2.64 15.49 -0.33
N LEU A 271 -1.50 16.14 -0.51
CA LEU A 271 -1.26 17.50 -0.01
C LEU A 271 -2.17 18.52 -0.70
N PHE A 272 -2.31 18.41 -2.03
CA PHE A 272 -3.14 19.30 -2.84
C PHE A 272 -4.63 19.18 -2.47
N ALA A 273 -5.09 18.00 -2.03
CA ALA A 273 -6.45 17.80 -1.53
C ALA A 273 -6.83 18.74 -0.37
N GLY A 274 -5.84 19.23 0.40
CA GLY A 274 -6.06 20.23 1.46
C GLY A 274 -6.40 21.63 0.96
N PHE A 275 -6.29 21.92 -0.34
CA PHE A 275 -6.53 23.26 -0.91
C PHE A 275 -8.00 23.69 -0.69
N PRO A 276 -8.26 24.91 -0.16
CA PRO A 276 -9.62 25.35 0.21
C PRO A 276 -10.63 25.26 -0.95
N LYS A 277 -10.23 25.64 -2.16
CA LYS A 277 -11.11 25.63 -3.34
C LYS A 277 -11.61 24.21 -3.72
N LEU A 278 -10.84 23.17 -3.45
CA LEU A 278 -11.27 21.78 -3.73
C LEU A 278 -12.39 21.34 -2.79
N LYS A 279 -12.45 21.87 -1.56
CA LYS A 279 -13.52 21.57 -0.59
C LYS A 279 -14.89 22.13 -1.01
N GLU A 280 -14.90 23.08 -1.95
CA GLU A 280 -16.12 23.67 -2.52
C GLU A 280 -16.67 22.84 -3.70
N ILE A 281 -15.81 22.00 -4.30
CA ILE A 281 -16.20 21.13 -5.42
C ILE A 281 -17.02 19.98 -4.87
N SER A 282 -18.17 19.67 -5.53
CA SER A 282 -18.96 18.50 -5.15
C SER A 282 -18.14 17.23 -5.28
N LEU A 283 -18.23 16.35 -4.26
CA LEU A 283 -17.51 15.06 -4.25
C LEU A 283 -17.83 14.21 -5.48
N GLY A 284 -19.08 14.24 -5.94
CA GLY A 284 -19.48 13.54 -7.15
C GLY A 284 -18.71 14.00 -8.40
N LYS A 285 -18.56 15.32 -8.59
CA LYS A 285 -17.77 15.86 -9.70
C LYS A 285 -16.29 15.50 -9.56
N LEU A 286 -15.75 15.59 -8.35
CA LEU A 286 -14.34 15.29 -8.06
C LEU A 286 -14.02 13.82 -8.38
N TYR A 287 -14.88 12.88 -8.01
CA TYR A 287 -14.69 11.47 -8.32
C TYR A 287 -14.82 11.19 -9.83
N ILE A 288 -15.86 11.71 -10.49
CA ILE A 288 -16.12 11.47 -11.91
C ILE A 288 -15.01 12.06 -12.77
N TYR A 289 -14.76 13.36 -12.65
CA TYR A 289 -13.75 14.03 -13.48
C TYR A 289 -12.33 13.62 -13.10
N GLY A 290 -12.08 13.40 -11.79
CA GLY A 290 -10.79 12.88 -11.34
C GLY A 290 -10.45 11.55 -12.01
N MET A 291 -11.37 10.57 -12.00
CA MET A 291 -11.09 9.27 -12.64
C MET A 291 -11.08 9.36 -14.17
N MET A 292 -11.82 10.29 -14.80
CA MET A 292 -11.66 10.57 -16.22
C MET A 292 -10.24 11.05 -16.55
N ILE A 293 -9.70 11.97 -15.75
CA ILE A 293 -8.32 12.47 -15.94
C ILE A 293 -7.30 11.33 -15.75
N VAL A 294 -7.46 10.49 -14.72
CA VAL A 294 -6.60 9.32 -14.49
C VAL A 294 -6.63 8.39 -15.71
N ALA A 295 -7.82 8.03 -16.16
CA ALA A 295 -8.00 7.14 -17.30
C ALA A 295 -7.34 7.71 -18.57
N LEU A 296 -7.59 8.97 -18.89
CA LEU A 296 -7.01 9.64 -20.07
C LEU A 296 -5.49 9.74 -19.96
N ALA A 297 -4.96 10.13 -18.79
CA ALA A 297 -3.51 10.23 -18.57
C ALA A 297 -2.83 8.85 -18.78
N TRP A 298 -3.42 7.76 -18.27
CA TRP A 298 -2.83 6.44 -18.40
C TRP A 298 -3.11 5.78 -19.76
N ILE A 299 -4.20 6.11 -20.44
CA ILE A 299 -4.40 5.76 -21.86
C ILE A 299 -3.31 6.44 -22.72
N LEU A 300 -3.04 7.72 -22.50
CA LEU A 300 -1.96 8.41 -23.18
C LEU A 300 -0.61 7.80 -22.82
N PHE A 301 -0.36 7.55 -21.54
CA PHE A 301 0.86 6.89 -21.04
C PHE A 301 1.19 5.59 -21.79
N SER A 302 0.17 4.77 -22.11
CA SER A 302 0.36 3.49 -22.80
C SER A 302 1.05 3.62 -24.16
N ASN A 303 1.05 4.81 -24.78
CA ASN A 303 1.67 5.10 -26.07
C ASN A 303 3.11 5.62 -25.93
N PHE A 304 3.57 5.95 -24.73
CA PHE A 304 4.88 6.60 -24.51
C PHE A 304 5.96 5.67 -23.94
N GLN A 305 5.93 4.39 -24.32
CA GLN A 305 6.94 3.40 -23.90
C GLN A 305 8.38 3.80 -24.24
N ASN A 306 8.58 4.54 -25.33
CA ASN A 306 9.91 4.97 -25.79
C ASN A 306 10.30 6.38 -25.32
N ASN A 307 9.42 7.07 -24.59
CA ASN A 307 9.70 8.42 -24.08
C ASN A 307 9.57 8.46 -22.56
N ILE A 308 10.69 8.22 -21.88
CA ILE A 308 10.77 8.15 -20.40
C ILE A 308 10.16 9.38 -19.75
N LYS A 309 10.51 10.59 -20.21
CA LYS A 309 10.07 11.84 -19.58
C LYS A 309 8.55 11.98 -19.61
N VAL A 310 7.96 11.82 -20.79
CA VAL A 310 6.50 11.92 -20.97
C VAL A 310 5.79 10.78 -20.24
N GLY A 311 6.31 9.56 -20.32
CA GLY A 311 5.76 8.40 -19.65
C GLY A 311 5.68 8.59 -18.13
N VAL A 312 6.78 9.01 -17.50
CA VAL A 312 6.83 9.26 -16.03
C VAL A 312 5.87 10.38 -15.61
N VAL A 313 5.80 11.46 -16.38
CA VAL A 313 4.89 12.60 -16.09
C VAL A 313 3.43 12.16 -16.19
N LEU A 314 3.04 11.45 -17.25
CA LEU A 314 1.65 11.00 -17.45
C LEU A 314 1.25 9.96 -16.38
N TYR A 315 2.14 9.03 -16.05
CA TYR A 315 1.89 8.04 -15.01
C TYR A 315 1.76 8.71 -13.63
N GLY A 316 2.68 9.62 -13.30
CA GLY A 316 2.66 10.41 -12.06
C GLY A 316 1.43 11.32 -11.95
N LEU A 317 0.98 11.93 -13.07
CA LEU A 317 -0.24 12.75 -13.10
C LEU A 317 -1.48 11.94 -12.71
N GLY A 318 -1.62 10.72 -13.23
CA GLY A 318 -2.70 9.83 -12.81
C GLY A 318 -2.66 9.56 -11.31
N TRP A 319 -1.49 9.24 -10.76
CA TRP A 319 -1.35 8.99 -9.32
C TRP A 319 -1.55 10.25 -8.46
N PHE A 320 -1.21 11.44 -8.98
CA PHE A 320 -1.54 12.70 -8.32
C PHE A 320 -3.05 12.85 -8.13
N VAL A 321 -3.82 12.61 -9.17
CA VAL A 321 -5.29 12.68 -9.08
C VAL A 321 -5.85 11.59 -8.17
N VAL A 322 -5.30 10.37 -8.23
CA VAL A 322 -5.65 9.28 -7.28
C VAL A 322 -5.39 9.71 -5.84
N GLY A 323 -4.28 10.39 -5.57
CA GLY A 323 -3.97 10.94 -4.23
C GLY A 323 -5.05 11.91 -3.72
N VAL A 324 -5.48 12.84 -4.59
CA VAL A 324 -6.59 13.75 -4.27
C VAL A 324 -7.87 12.97 -3.96
N VAL A 325 -8.28 12.08 -4.86
CA VAL A 325 -9.53 11.31 -4.73
C VAL A 325 -9.54 10.43 -3.49
N ASN A 326 -8.41 9.80 -3.14
CA ASN A 326 -8.29 8.96 -1.95
C ASN A 326 -8.56 9.74 -0.65
N VAL A 327 -8.04 10.96 -0.53
CA VAL A 327 -8.31 11.81 0.65
C VAL A 327 -9.80 12.10 0.77
N TYR A 328 -10.45 12.47 -0.32
CA TYR A 328 -11.89 12.78 -0.31
C TYR A 328 -12.77 11.53 -0.14
N ALA A 329 -12.36 10.37 -0.65
CA ALA A 329 -13.06 9.11 -0.42
C ALA A 329 -13.06 8.72 1.07
N GLN A 330 -11.90 8.84 1.72
CA GLN A 330 -11.78 8.61 3.18
C GLN A 330 -12.59 9.63 3.97
N THR A 331 -12.52 10.91 3.60
CA THR A 331 -13.28 12.00 4.25
C THR A 331 -14.79 11.75 4.15
N MET A 332 -15.29 11.33 2.99
CA MET A 332 -16.71 11.00 2.81
C MET A 332 -17.18 9.91 3.78
N VAL A 333 -16.40 8.84 3.92
CA VAL A 333 -16.75 7.74 4.84
C VAL A 333 -16.74 8.24 6.29
N GLN A 334 -15.75 9.06 6.68
CA GLN A 334 -15.67 9.65 8.02
C GLN A 334 -16.84 10.58 8.35
N ILE A 335 -17.39 11.29 7.35
CA ILE A 335 -18.55 12.19 7.54
C ILE A 335 -19.85 11.39 7.66
N ILE A 336 -20.02 10.33 6.86
CA ILE A 336 -21.29 9.58 6.80
C ILE A 336 -21.42 8.59 7.96
N VAL A 337 -20.31 8.08 8.46
CA VAL A 337 -20.30 6.99 9.46
C VAL A 337 -20.24 7.58 10.89
N PRO A 338 -21.07 7.07 11.83
CA PRO A 338 -20.97 7.44 13.25
C PRO A 338 -19.58 7.20 13.82
N ASN A 339 -19.14 8.10 14.73
CA ASN A 339 -17.77 8.09 15.28
C ASN A 339 -17.35 6.73 15.86
N GLU A 340 -18.27 6.01 16.54
CA GLU A 340 -18.00 4.71 17.16
C GLU A 340 -17.70 3.61 16.13
N LYS A 341 -18.08 3.80 14.86
CA LYS A 341 -17.95 2.82 13.77
C LYS A 341 -16.92 3.21 12.72
N ILE A 342 -16.28 4.38 12.82
CA ILE A 342 -15.31 4.85 11.82
C ILE A 342 -14.18 3.82 11.61
N GLY A 343 -13.62 3.29 12.70
CA GLY A 343 -12.53 2.31 12.60
C GLY A 343 -12.92 1.04 11.83
N SER A 344 -14.09 0.47 12.11
CA SER A 344 -14.59 -0.72 11.40
C SER A 344 -14.96 -0.41 9.95
N ALA A 345 -15.52 0.78 9.68
CA ALA A 345 -15.85 1.24 8.35
C ALA A 345 -14.63 1.41 7.46
N MET A 346 -13.59 2.09 7.98
CA MET A 346 -12.33 2.30 7.27
C MET A 346 -11.61 0.97 7.01
N GLY A 347 -11.58 0.07 8.00
CA GLY A 347 -11.03 -1.26 7.83
C GLY A 347 -11.75 -2.08 6.76
N ALA A 348 -13.09 -2.07 6.77
CA ALA A 348 -13.92 -2.74 5.76
C ALA A 348 -13.73 -2.11 4.38
N MET A 349 -13.69 -0.78 4.29
CA MET A 349 -13.44 -0.05 3.04
C MET A 349 -12.10 -0.47 2.43
N VAL A 350 -11.02 -0.43 3.20
CA VAL A 350 -9.68 -0.83 2.71
C VAL A 350 -9.67 -2.30 2.30
N GLY A 351 -10.18 -3.20 3.16
CA GLY A 351 -10.20 -4.64 2.87
C GLY A 351 -10.95 -4.99 1.60
N ILE A 352 -12.16 -4.43 1.42
CA ILE A 352 -12.97 -4.69 0.22
C ILE A 352 -12.34 -4.04 -1.02
N SER A 353 -11.87 -2.79 -0.88
CA SER A 353 -11.26 -2.06 -1.99
C SER A 353 -10.05 -2.77 -2.59
N THR A 354 -9.29 -3.50 -1.77
CA THR A 354 -8.08 -4.21 -2.20
C THR A 354 -8.31 -5.68 -2.55
N PHE A 355 -9.51 -6.21 -2.25
CA PHE A 355 -9.81 -7.64 -2.44
C PHE A 355 -9.59 -8.14 -3.88
N MET A 356 -9.94 -7.32 -4.88
CA MET A 356 -9.79 -7.67 -6.30
C MET A 356 -8.41 -7.34 -6.88
N ALA A 357 -7.56 -6.65 -6.12
CA ALA A 357 -6.22 -6.27 -6.58
C ALA A 357 -5.35 -7.46 -7.04
N PRO A 358 -5.31 -8.61 -6.33
CA PRO A 358 -4.57 -9.78 -6.80
C PRO A 358 -5.07 -10.28 -8.16
N LEU A 359 -6.38 -10.33 -8.39
CA LEU A 359 -6.94 -10.75 -9.67
C LEU A 359 -6.60 -9.78 -10.79
N GLY A 360 -6.51 -8.47 -10.49
CA GLY A 360 -6.01 -7.46 -11.42
C GLY A 360 -4.58 -7.76 -11.87
N ALA A 361 -3.71 -8.14 -10.94
CA ALA A 361 -2.33 -8.50 -11.26
C ALA A 361 -2.24 -9.70 -12.23
N LEU A 362 -3.06 -10.74 -12.02
CA LEU A 362 -3.15 -11.88 -12.95
C LEU A 362 -3.64 -11.46 -14.33
N LEU A 363 -4.70 -10.67 -14.38
CA LEU A 363 -5.22 -10.18 -15.66
C LEU A 363 -4.16 -9.35 -16.40
N GLY A 364 -3.47 -8.44 -15.71
CA GLY A 364 -2.42 -7.62 -16.29
C GLY A 364 -1.30 -8.46 -16.87
N GLY A 365 -0.81 -9.44 -16.10
CA GLY A 365 0.21 -10.38 -16.56
C GLY A 365 -0.22 -11.13 -17.82
N TYR A 366 -1.44 -11.66 -17.83
CA TYR A 366 -2.02 -12.35 -18.99
C TYR A 366 -2.14 -11.43 -20.22
N LEU A 367 -2.72 -10.23 -20.05
CA LEU A 367 -2.86 -9.27 -21.14
C LEU A 367 -1.51 -8.81 -21.71
N GLY A 368 -0.52 -8.62 -20.84
CA GLY A 368 0.83 -8.24 -21.25
C GLY A 368 1.51 -9.30 -22.12
N GLU A 369 1.32 -10.58 -21.79
CA GLU A 369 1.89 -11.73 -22.48
C GLU A 369 1.28 -11.93 -23.86
N TYR A 370 -0.06 -11.96 -23.94
CA TYR A 370 -0.78 -12.30 -25.18
C TYR A 370 -0.97 -11.13 -26.14
N PHE A 371 -0.91 -9.88 -25.64
CA PHE A 371 -1.09 -8.71 -26.50
C PHE A 371 0.16 -7.80 -26.50
N SER A 372 0.41 -7.08 -25.44
CA SER A 372 1.61 -6.29 -25.14
C SER A 372 1.42 -5.53 -23.82
N SER A 373 2.52 -5.08 -23.20
CA SER A 373 2.45 -4.22 -22.01
C SER A 373 1.65 -2.92 -22.25
N SER A 374 1.81 -2.29 -23.43
CA SER A 374 1.05 -1.08 -23.81
C SER A 374 -0.45 -1.34 -23.89
N LYS A 375 -0.87 -2.44 -24.54
CA LYS A 375 -2.29 -2.82 -24.63
C LYS A 375 -2.88 -3.19 -23.28
N ALA A 376 -2.12 -3.88 -22.41
CA ALA A 376 -2.55 -4.19 -21.06
C ALA A 376 -2.78 -2.91 -20.23
N ILE A 377 -1.88 -1.92 -20.33
CA ILE A 377 -2.05 -0.60 -19.70
C ILE A 377 -3.28 0.11 -20.24
N PHE A 378 -3.48 0.10 -21.58
CA PHE A 378 -4.66 0.69 -22.21
C PHE A 378 -5.95 0.07 -21.68
N ILE A 379 -6.04 -1.27 -21.62
CA ILE A 379 -7.23 -1.99 -21.14
C ILE A 379 -7.49 -1.67 -19.66
N GLY A 380 -6.46 -1.72 -18.81
CA GLY A 380 -6.59 -1.33 -17.40
C GLY A 380 -7.07 0.10 -17.23
N SER A 381 -6.54 1.04 -18.01
CA SER A 381 -6.97 2.44 -18.01
C SER A 381 -8.39 2.63 -18.50
N PHE A 382 -8.80 1.85 -19.50
CA PHE A 382 -10.16 1.87 -20.02
C PHE A 382 -11.18 1.36 -18.98
N ILE A 383 -10.82 0.38 -18.15
CA ILE A 383 -11.66 -0.03 -17.02
C ILE A 383 -11.88 1.15 -16.04
N ILE A 384 -10.84 1.95 -15.75
CA ILE A 384 -10.99 3.15 -14.92
C ILE A 384 -11.92 4.17 -15.56
N PHE A 385 -11.86 4.32 -16.88
CA PHE A 385 -12.78 5.17 -17.62
C PHE A 385 -14.23 4.69 -17.49
N LEU A 386 -14.47 3.37 -17.56
CA LEU A 386 -15.80 2.79 -17.34
C LEU A 386 -16.30 3.03 -15.90
N VAL A 387 -15.41 3.00 -14.90
CA VAL A 387 -15.78 3.38 -13.53
C VAL A 387 -16.20 4.84 -13.46
N ALA A 388 -15.50 5.76 -14.12
CA ALA A 388 -15.89 7.17 -14.16
C ALA A 388 -17.27 7.35 -14.81
N ILE A 389 -17.59 6.61 -15.89
CA ILE A 389 -18.93 6.58 -16.50
C ILE A 389 -19.96 6.00 -15.53
N PHE A 390 -19.67 4.89 -14.88
CA PHE A 390 -20.55 4.29 -13.88
C PHE A 390 -20.89 5.31 -12.78
N TRP A 391 -19.93 6.03 -12.25
CA TRP A 391 -20.17 7.07 -11.27
C TRP A 391 -20.96 8.26 -11.84
N ALA A 392 -20.74 8.63 -13.10
CA ALA A 392 -21.50 9.69 -13.77
C ALA A 392 -22.99 9.32 -13.97
N LEU A 393 -23.28 8.05 -14.25
CA LEU A 393 -24.64 7.54 -14.40
C LEU A 393 -25.33 7.29 -13.05
N ASN A 394 -24.55 7.01 -12.00
CA ASN A 394 -25.08 6.71 -10.67
C ASN A 394 -25.54 8.00 -9.96
N LYS A 395 -26.86 8.12 -9.72
CA LYS A 395 -27.45 9.30 -9.06
C LYS A 395 -26.90 9.54 -7.65
N ASN A 396 -26.55 8.47 -6.93
CA ASN A 396 -26.06 8.56 -5.55
C ASN A 396 -24.64 9.16 -5.47
N ILE A 397 -23.80 8.91 -6.47
CA ILE A 397 -22.47 9.53 -6.58
C ILE A 397 -22.56 10.93 -7.19
N ARG A 398 -23.28 11.09 -8.30
CA ARG A 398 -23.39 12.36 -9.03
C ARG A 398 -23.93 13.51 -8.16
N LYS A 399 -24.85 13.19 -7.23
CA LYS A 399 -25.49 14.17 -6.34
C LYS A 399 -24.74 14.37 -5.01
N LEU A 400 -23.59 13.77 -4.81
CA LEU A 400 -22.81 13.98 -3.60
C LEU A 400 -22.43 15.46 -3.46
N PRO A 401 -22.75 16.09 -2.33
CA PRO A 401 -22.43 17.49 -2.07
C PRO A 401 -20.93 17.72 -1.90
N SER A 402 -20.50 18.94 -1.77
CA SER A 402 -19.15 19.31 -1.38
C SER A 402 -18.92 19.02 0.12
N VAL A 403 -17.65 18.95 0.54
CA VAL A 403 -17.30 18.77 1.96
C VAL A 403 -17.85 19.93 2.81
N ASN A 404 -17.80 21.15 2.28
CA ASN A 404 -18.32 22.33 2.99
C ASN A 404 -19.84 22.28 3.17
N GLU A 405 -20.58 21.73 2.20
CA GLU A 405 -22.03 21.53 2.31
C GLU A 405 -22.38 20.43 3.32
N PHE A 406 -21.64 19.33 3.36
CA PHE A 406 -21.79 18.29 4.37
C PHE A 406 -21.64 18.86 5.80
N ASN A 407 -20.59 19.63 6.04
CA ASN A 407 -20.33 20.23 7.35
C ASN A 407 -21.46 21.17 7.79
N LYS A 408 -21.99 22.00 6.88
CA LYS A 408 -23.14 22.88 7.16
C LYS A 408 -24.42 22.10 7.52
N VAL A 409 -24.62 20.91 6.96
CA VAL A 409 -25.77 20.06 7.31
C VAL A 409 -25.59 19.46 8.70
N LEU A 410 -24.38 19.02 9.05
CA LEU A 410 -24.08 18.48 10.39
C LEU A 410 -24.19 19.54 11.48
N GLU A 411 -23.71 20.79 11.23
CA GLU A 411 -23.84 21.90 12.17
C GLU A 411 -25.31 22.31 12.43
N LYS A 412 -26.23 22.00 11.55
CA LYS A 412 -27.68 22.26 11.73
C LYS A 412 -28.41 21.14 12.48
N ILE A 413 -27.78 19.98 12.62
CA ILE A 413 -28.38 18.80 13.27
C ILE A 413 -27.89 18.69 14.74
N ASN A 414 -26.73 19.26 15.05
CA ASN A 414 -26.18 19.42 16.41
C ASN A 414 -26.59 20.75 17.02
#